data_b6c59e4f36fb645fd902f23c3eb0fe0d
#
_entry.id   b6c59e4f36fb645fd902f23c3eb0fe0d
#
_cell.length_a   1.000
_cell.length_b   1.000
_cell.length_c   1.000
_cell.angle_alpha   90.00
_cell.angle_beta   90.00
_cell.angle_gamma   90.00
#
_symmetry.space_group_name_H-M   'P 1'
#
loop_
_entity.id
_entity.type
_entity.pdbx_description
1 polymer ?
#
loop_
_entity_poly.entity_id
_entity_poly.type
_entity_poly.pdbx_seq_one_letter_code
_entity_poly.pdbx_strand_id
1 'polypeptide(L)'
;MKFFFIILALWLTPVWSAECQDFRFQETPFTACTAELPKDDVRLFLNDKTGKIFGQFQKLDTFLKEQSLDIIFATNGGMYHTDRSPVGMYIENFNEFSPLITRDGPGNFGLLPNGVFCFNKKEFLILETKKFAQAKIQCQYATQSGPLLVIDGKIHPSFIKNGTSKFVRSGVGISRNGSKAIFLISNEAVNFHHFASTFLDQFKIDNALYLDGNISRLYSPKLNRIDFGFDIGPIVAVVAPAE
;
A
#
# COMPACT_ATOMS: atom_id res chain seq x y z
N MET A 1 -51.04 28.68 20.96
CA MET A 1 -50.42 28.02 19.82
C MET A 1 -48.99 27.68 20.19
N LYS A 2 -48.67 26.37 20.46
CA LYS A 2 -47.31 25.93 20.77
C LYS A 2 -46.67 25.44 19.46
N PHE A 3 -45.68 26.17 18.95
CA PHE A 3 -44.88 25.73 17.80
C PHE A 3 -43.87 24.67 18.25
N PHE A 4 -44.05 23.44 17.79
CA PHE A 4 -43.04 22.38 17.90
C PHE A 4 -42.02 22.56 16.77
N PHE A 5 -40.79 22.94 17.12
CA PHE A 5 -39.67 22.89 16.21
C PHE A 5 -39.15 21.43 16.13
N ILE A 6 -39.40 20.77 15.02
CA ILE A 6 -38.77 19.49 14.71
C ILE A 6 -37.35 19.78 14.23
N ILE A 7 -36.34 19.52 15.07
CA ILE A 7 -34.95 19.56 14.66
C ILE A 7 -34.68 18.30 13.84
N LEU A 8 -34.59 18.43 12.53
CA LEU A 8 -34.15 17.37 11.64
C LEU A 8 -32.64 17.22 11.79
N ALA A 9 -32.19 16.22 12.55
CA ALA A 9 -30.78 15.87 12.63
C ALA A 9 -30.37 15.25 11.30
N LEU A 10 -29.67 16.02 10.45
CA LEU A 10 -28.97 15.50 9.27
C LEU A 10 -27.81 14.62 9.76
N TRP A 11 -27.98 13.32 9.66
CA TRP A 11 -26.90 12.36 9.82
C TRP A 11 -25.98 12.49 8.58
N LEU A 12 -24.86 13.19 8.74
CA LEU A 12 -23.80 13.18 7.73
C LEU A 12 -23.13 11.80 7.79
N THR A 13 -23.49 10.92 6.87
CA THR A 13 -22.74 9.68 6.66
C THR A 13 -21.33 10.03 6.22
N PRO A 14 -20.27 9.46 6.83
CA PRO A 14 -18.91 9.69 6.37
C PRO A 14 -18.79 9.19 4.93
N VAL A 15 -18.41 10.08 4.02
CA VAL A 15 -18.12 9.71 2.64
C VAL A 15 -16.65 9.27 2.59
N TRP A 16 -16.41 7.96 2.51
CA TRP A 16 -15.11 7.38 2.23
C TRP A 16 -14.67 7.78 0.83
N SER A 17 -13.39 8.17 0.70
CA SER A 17 -12.83 8.55 -0.60
C SER A 17 -12.08 7.41 -1.28
N ALA A 18 -11.77 6.35 -0.50
CA ALA A 18 -11.03 5.20 -0.99
C ALA A 18 -11.80 4.45 -2.08
N GLU A 19 -11.18 4.30 -3.24
CA GLU A 19 -11.74 3.58 -4.37
C GLU A 19 -10.67 2.91 -5.22
N CYS A 20 -11.09 1.85 -5.92
CA CYS A 20 -10.26 1.19 -6.92
C CYS A 20 -10.90 1.35 -8.30
N GLN A 21 -10.07 1.49 -9.33
CA GLN A 21 -10.48 1.57 -10.72
C GLN A 21 -9.48 0.85 -11.63
N ASP A 22 -10.02 0.20 -12.65
CA ASP A 22 -9.23 -0.36 -13.74
C ASP A 22 -8.97 0.72 -14.79
N PHE A 23 -7.76 0.71 -15.37
CA PHE A 23 -7.39 1.62 -16.44
C PHE A 23 -6.31 1.00 -17.33
N ARG A 24 -5.97 1.68 -18.42
CA ARG A 24 -4.86 1.29 -19.29
C ARG A 24 -3.82 2.39 -19.37
N PHE A 25 -2.56 2.00 -19.29
CA PHE A 25 -1.42 2.88 -19.54
C PHE A 25 -0.54 2.25 -20.61
N GLN A 26 -0.35 2.94 -21.74
CA GLN A 26 0.38 2.41 -22.91
C GLN A 26 -0.05 0.97 -23.26
N GLU A 27 -1.36 0.77 -23.43
CA GLU A 27 -2.03 -0.50 -23.74
C GLU A 27 -1.98 -1.57 -22.66
N THR A 28 -1.20 -1.44 -21.62
CA THR A 28 -1.14 -2.38 -20.49
C THR A 28 -2.27 -2.11 -19.49
N PRO A 29 -3.02 -3.14 -19.06
CA PRO A 29 -4.06 -2.99 -18.04
C PRO A 29 -3.47 -2.95 -16.63
N PHE A 30 -4.00 -2.03 -15.83
CA PHE A 30 -3.66 -1.81 -14.41
C PHE A 30 -4.93 -1.64 -13.59
N THR A 31 -4.80 -1.84 -12.28
CA THR A 31 -5.77 -1.39 -11.28
C THR A 31 -5.09 -0.44 -10.31
N ALA A 32 -5.67 0.72 -10.09
CA ALA A 32 -5.23 1.70 -9.10
C ALA A 32 -6.27 1.82 -7.99
N CYS A 33 -5.81 1.74 -6.74
CA CYS A 33 -6.62 2.01 -5.56
C CYS A 33 -6.08 3.24 -4.86
N THR A 34 -6.94 4.21 -4.59
CA THR A 34 -6.56 5.49 -3.96
C THR A 34 -7.06 5.52 -2.53
N ALA A 35 -6.25 6.02 -1.62
CA ALA A 35 -6.61 6.38 -0.25
C ALA A 35 -6.24 7.83 0.04
N GLU A 36 -7.09 8.57 0.76
CA GLU A 36 -6.90 9.99 1.08
C GLU A 36 -7.05 10.25 2.59
N LEU A 37 -6.03 10.83 3.20
CA LEU A 37 -6.06 11.23 4.61
C LEU A 37 -6.65 12.65 4.75
N PRO A 38 -7.37 12.90 5.86
CA PRO A 38 -7.68 11.99 6.98
C PRO A 38 -8.99 11.18 6.79
N LYS A 39 -9.55 11.13 5.59
CA LYS A 39 -10.87 10.53 5.33
C LYS A 39 -10.87 9.00 5.45
N ASP A 40 -9.77 8.38 5.00
CA ASP A 40 -9.67 6.93 4.90
C ASP A 40 -8.80 6.37 6.04
N ASP A 41 -9.22 5.24 6.60
CA ASP A 41 -8.48 4.52 7.64
C ASP A 41 -7.58 3.46 6.99
N VAL A 42 -6.33 3.84 6.77
CA VAL A 42 -5.29 2.97 6.19
C VAL A 42 -4.52 2.29 7.30
N ARG A 43 -4.37 0.97 7.21
CA ARG A 43 -3.66 0.16 8.22
C ARG A 43 -2.76 -0.88 7.57
N LEU A 44 -1.72 -1.28 8.30
CA LEU A 44 -0.95 -2.48 8.01
C LEU A 44 -1.42 -3.62 8.91
N PHE A 45 -1.37 -4.85 8.39
CA PHE A 45 -1.73 -6.07 9.08
C PHE A 45 -0.74 -7.18 8.74
N LEU A 46 -0.26 -7.90 9.74
CA LEU A 46 0.59 -9.07 9.58
C LEU A 46 0.01 -10.29 10.29
N ASN A 47 -0.24 -10.16 11.60
CA ASN A 47 -0.66 -11.27 12.46
C ASN A 47 -2.04 -11.02 13.07
N ASP A 48 -2.75 -12.10 13.34
CA ASP A 48 -3.92 -12.09 14.18
C ASP A 48 -3.56 -11.95 15.68
N LYS A 49 -4.56 -11.91 16.55
CA LYS A 49 -4.39 -11.79 18.02
C LYS A 49 -3.60 -12.94 18.66
N THR A 50 -3.46 -14.07 17.96
CA THR A 50 -2.70 -15.25 18.44
C THR A 50 -1.25 -15.24 17.96
N GLY A 51 -0.86 -14.25 17.14
CA GLY A 51 0.45 -14.15 16.51
C GLY A 51 0.57 -14.94 15.20
N LYS A 52 -0.53 -15.51 14.68
CA LYS A 52 -0.55 -16.22 13.40
C LYS A 52 -0.72 -15.24 12.24
N ILE A 53 0.11 -15.40 11.22
CA ILE A 53 0.09 -14.59 10.01
C ILE A 53 -1.27 -14.75 9.27
N PHE A 54 -1.88 -13.63 8.87
CA PHE A 54 -3.10 -13.66 8.07
C PHE A 54 -2.88 -14.40 6.75
N GLY A 55 -1.87 -14.00 5.98
CA GLY A 55 -1.46 -14.64 4.72
C GLY A 55 -2.48 -14.50 3.59
N GLN A 56 -3.77 -14.36 3.90
CA GLN A 56 -4.87 -14.28 2.93
C GLN A 56 -5.81 -13.14 3.30
N PHE A 57 -6.33 -12.43 2.28
CA PHE A 57 -7.30 -11.34 2.50
C PHE A 57 -8.59 -11.81 3.16
N GLN A 58 -9.07 -13.02 2.84
CA GLN A 58 -10.29 -13.57 3.43
C GLN A 58 -10.17 -13.80 4.94
N LYS A 59 -8.97 -14.19 5.43
CA LYS A 59 -8.74 -14.33 6.87
C LYS A 59 -8.73 -12.97 7.56
N LEU A 60 -8.13 -11.96 6.92
CA LEU A 60 -8.16 -10.58 7.40
C LEU A 60 -9.59 -10.02 7.39
N ASP A 61 -10.36 -10.26 6.33
CA ASP A 61 -11.75 -9.82 6.19
C ASP A 61 -12.62 -10.42 7.31
N THR A 62 -12.51 -11.73 7.56
CA THR A 62 -13.20 -12.39 8.67
C THR A 62 -12.84 -11.75 10.02
N PHE A 63 -11.55 -11.52 10.28
CA PHE A 63 -11.07 -10.91 11.51
C PHE A 63 -11.59 -9.48 11.71
N LEU A 64 -11.67 -8.69 10.62
CA LEU A 64 -12.17 -7.32 10.67
C LEU A 64 -13.69 -7.26 10.85
N LYS A 65 -14.43 -8.17 10.23
CA LYS A 65 -15.88 -8.29 10.41
C LYS A 65 -16.29 -8.58 11.85
N GLU A 66 -15.49 -9.35 12.58
CA GLU A 66 -15.68 -9.55 14.03
C GLU A 66 -15.56 -8.23 14.84
N GLN A 67 -14.93 -7.22 14.25
CA GLN A 67 -14.76 -5.89 14.83
C GLN A 67 -15.70 -4.84 14.22
N SER A 68 -16.72 -5.27 13.45
CA SER A 68 -17.63 -4.40 12.71
C SER A 68 -16.90 -3.47 11.73
N LEU A 69 -15.88 -4.00 11.05
CA LEU A 69 -15.11 -3.31 10.00
C LEU A 69 -15.17 -4.10 8.69
N ASP A 70 -15.31 -3.39 7.59
CA ASP A 70 -15.20 -3.91 6.22
C ASP A 70 -13.90 -3.45 5.56
N ILE A 71 -13.37 -4.29 4.65
CA ILE A 71 -12.25 -3.91 3.80
C ILE A 71 -12.79 -3.22 2.55
N ILE A 72 -12.39 -1.96 2.33
CA ILE A 72 -12.66 -1.24 1.08
C ILE A 72 -11.76 -1.77 -0.03
N PHE A 73 -10.46 -1.86 0.24
CA PHE A 73 -9.51 -2.63 -0.56
C PHE A 73 -8.31 -3.06 0.29
N ALA A 74 -7.60 -4.10 -0.15
CA ALA A 74 -6.34 -4.54 0.44
C ALA A 74 -5.37 -5.04 -0.64
N THR A 75 -4.08 -4.88 -0.41
CA THR A 75 -3.00 -5.36 -1.29
C THR A 75 -1.76 -5.74 -0.48
N ASN A 76 -0.71 -6.22 -1.16
CA ASN A 76 0.57 -6.48 -0.51
C ASN A 76 1.07 -5.24 0.23
N GLY A 77 1.50 -5.43 1.48
CA GLY A 77 2.01 -4.37 2.36
C GLY A 77 3.54 -4.28 2.42
N GLY A 78 4.27 -5.07 1.63
CA GLY A 78 5.74 -5.06 1.59
C GLY A 78 6.33 -6.43 1.32
N MET A 79 7.65 -6.49 1.16
CA MET A 79 8.39 -7.73 0.89
C MET A 79 8.50 -8.60 2.14
N TYR A 80 8.52 -9.92 1.94
CA TYR A 80 8.55 -10.90 3.02
C TYR A 80 9.42 -12.12 2.70
N HIS A 81 9.87 -12.79 3.76
CA HIS A 81 10.60 -14.04 3.72
C HIS A 81 9.67 -15.25 3.44
N THR A 82 10.24 -16.43 3.27
CA THR A 82 9.48 -17.67 3.03
C THR A 82 8.51 -18.02 4.14
N ASP A 83 8.81 -17.61 5.38
CA ASP A 83 7.95 -17.73 6.56
C ASP A 83 6.91 -16.61 6.67
N ARG A 84 6.87 -15.70 5.70
CA ARG A 84 5.98 -14.51 5.60
C ARG A 84 6.32 -13.38 6.55
N SER A 85 7.41 -13.45 7.30
CA SER A 85 7.91 -12.31 8.08
C SER A 85 8.41 -11.19 7.16
N PRO A 86 8.30 -9.90 7.56
CA PRO A 86 8.79 -8.77 6.78
C PRO A 86 10.30 -8.83 6.54
N VAL A 87 10.77 -8.50 5.33
CA VAL A 87 12.21 -8.46 5.01
C VAL A 87 12.91 -7.30 5.70
N GLY A 88 12.25 -6.15 5.85
CA GLY A 88 12.79 -4.94 6.46
C GLY A 88 11.92 -4.42 7.59
N MET A 89 12.04 -3.11 7.87
CA MET A 89 11.26 -2.46 8.92
C MET A 89 9.77 -2.73 8.74
N TYR A 90 9.13 -3.07 9.86
CA TYR A 90 7.69 -3.20 9.94
C TYR A 90 7.16 -2.64 11.26
N ILE A 91 6.29 -1.65 11.15
CA ILE A 91 5.61 -1.00 12.28
C ILE A 91 4.11 -1.13 12.07
N GLU A 92 3.40 -1.61 13.10
CA GLU A 92 1.95 -1.70 13.13
C GLU A 92 1.44 -1.03 14.41
N ASN A 93 0.63 0.01 14.25
CA ASN A 93 0.07 0.79 15.34
C ASN A 93 1.12 1.24 16.40
N PHE A 94 2.19 1.89 15.92
CA PHE A 94 3.35 2.36 16.72
C PHE A 94 4.24 1.26 17.32
N ASN A 95 3.94 -0.02 17.12
CA ASN A 95 4.76 -1.13 17.58
C ASN A 95 5.70 -1.58 16.48
N GLU A 96 7.01 -1.56 16.72
CA GLU A 96 8.01 -2.06 15.79
C GLU A 96 8.16 -3.58 15.97
N PHE A 97 7.84 -4.34 14.91
CA PHE A 97 7.96 -5.80 14.86
C PHE A 97 9.23 -6.26 14.14
N SER A 98 9.75 -5.42 13.24
CA SER A 98 11.01 -5.68 12.53
C SER A 98 11.77 -4.38 12.35
N PRO A 99 13.11 -4.38 12.59
CA PRO A 99 13.92 -3.16 12.55
C PRO A 99 14.25 -2.70 11.14
N LEU A 100 14.67 -1.45 11.03
CA LEU A 100 15.16 -0.88 9.77
C LEU A 100 16.44 -1.56 9.30
N ILE A 101 16.47 -2.01 8.05
CA ILE A 101 17.66 -2.62 7.42
C ILE A 101 18.35 -1.56 6.54
N THR A 102 19.54 -1.14 6.96
CA THR A 102 20.35 -0.12 6.24
C THR A 102 21.49 -0.74 5.42
N ARG A 103 21.72 -2.03 5.57
CA ARG A 103 22.73 -2.80 4.81
C ARG A 103 22.14 -3.27 3.48
N ASP A 104 23.02 -3.58 2.53
CA ASP A 104 22.65 -4.18 1.26
C ASP A 104 22.04 -5.58 1.49
N GLY A 105 21.12 -5.97 0.61
CA GLY A 105 20.43 -7.24 0.65
C GLY A 105 20.32 -7.89 -0.74
N PRO A 106 19.86 -9.13 -0.82
CA PRO A 106 19.66 -9.82 -2.09
C PRO A 106 18.37 -9.36 -2.81
N GLY A 107 18.26 -9.72 -4.08
CA GLY A 107 17.05 -9.57 -4.88
C GLY A 107 16.60 -8.12 -5.07
N ASN A 108 15.30 -7.94 -5.21
CA ASN A 108 14.71 -6.61 -5.42
C ASN A 108 14.89 -5.68 -4.22
N PHE A 109 14.93 -6.22 -2.99
CA PHE A 109 15.21 -5.42 -1.80
C PHE A 109 16.62 -4.81 -1.82
N GLY A 110 17.60 -5.54 -2.38
CA GLY A 110 18.98 -5.07 -2.56
C GLY A 110 19.21 -4.20 -3.79
N LEU A 111 18.21 -3.99 -4.66
CA LEU A 111 18.30 -3.03 -5.76
C LEU A 111 18.13 -1.61 -5.21
N LEU A 112 19.24 -1.05 -4.76
CA LEU A 112 19.26 0.26 -4.09
C LEU A 112 19.09 1.44 -5.06
N PRO A 113 18.42 2.53 -4.59
CA PRO A 113 17.90 2.71 -3.25
C PRO A 113 16.56 2.00 -3.03
N ASN A 114 16.43 1.37 -1.86
CA ASN A 114 15.16 0.93 -1.31
C ASN A 114 14.58 2.01 -0.38
N GLY A 115 13.37 1.82 0.16
CA GLY A 115 12.71 2.86 0.92
C GLY A 115 11.73 2.35 1.98
N VAL A 116 11.22 3.29 2.73
CA VAL A 116 10.19 3.08 3.75
C VAL A 116 8.94 3.85 3.36
N PHE A 117 7.82 3.14 3.31
CA PHE A 117 6.49 3.72 3.29
C PHE A 117 6.03 3.84 4.75
N CYS A 118 5.93 5.07 5.23
CA CYS A 118 5.55 5.42 6.60
C CYS A 118 4.31 6.28 6.56
N PHE A 119 3.35 6.04 7.46
CA PHE A 119 2.15 6.85 7.52
C PHE A 119 1.54 6.88 8.92
N ASN A 120 0.72 7.90 9.14
CA ASN A 120 -0.14 8.11 10.28
C ASN A 120 -1.49 8.66 9.80
N LYS A 121 -2.36 9.14 10.70
CA LYS A 121 -3.66 9.72 10.33
C LYS A 121 -3.61 11.06 9.59
N LYS A 122 -2.41 11.66 9.42
CA LYS A 122 -2.25 13.01 8.84
C LYS A 122 -1.57 12.99 7.48
N GLU A 123 -0.60 12.09 7.30
CA GLU A 123 0.24 12.09 6.10
C GLU A 123 0.77 10.71 5.74
N PHE A 124 1.03 10.53 4.45
CA PHE A 124 1.82 9.45 3.87
C PHE A 124 3.21 9.97 3.52
N LEU A 125 4.24 9.17 3.80
CA LEU A 125 5.64 9.46 3.46
C LEU A 125 6.27 8.26 2.76
N ILE A 126 7.05 8.51 1.71
CA ILE A 126 7.97 7.54 1.12
C ILE A 126 9.35 8.18 1.13
N LEU A 127 10.28 7.59 1.86
CA LEU A 127 11.65 8.06 1.96
C LEU A 127 12.64 6.94 1.64
N GLU A 128 13.75 7.31 1.03
CA GLU A 128 14.91 6.44 0.90
C GLU A 128 15.41 6.02 2.29
N THR A 129 15.80 4.75 2.43
CA THR A 129 16.11 4.12 3.74
C THR A 129 17.13 4.90 4.57
N LYS A 130 18.22 5.40 3.98
CA LYS A 130 19.25 6.16 4.73
C LYS A 130 18.74 7.54 5.13
N LYS A 131 17.95 8.21 4.26
CA LYS A 131 17.26 9.46 4.61
C LYS A 131 16.27 9.25 5.74
N PHE A 132 15.51 8.14 5.70
CA PHE A 132 14.56 7.79 6.77
C PHE A 132 15.26 7.55 8.12
N ALA A 133 16.39 6.81 8.13
CA ALA A 133 17.18 6.57 9.34
C ALA A 133 17.66 7.87 10.01
N GLN A 134 17.99 8.89 9.22
CA GLN A 134 18.45 10.20 9.71
C GLN A 134 17.31 11.11 10.19
N ALA A 135 16.13 10.97 9.59
CA ALA A 135 15.01 11.88 9.80
C ALA A 135 14.30 11.71 11.14
N LYS A 136 14.51 10.58 11.86
CA LYS A 136 13.89 10.27 13.17
C LYS A 136 12.37 10.43 13.17
N ILE A 137 11.71 10.00 12.09
CA ILE A 137 10.26 10.11 11.91
C ILE A 137 9.55 9.04 12.75
N GLN A 138 8.50 9.42 13.45
CA GLN A 138 7.63 8.49 14.14
C GLN A 138 6.47 8.08 13.23
N CYS A 139 6.38 6.79 12.91
CA CYS A 139 5.31 6.22 12.11
C CYS A 139 4.28 5.52 12.99
N GLN A 140 3.01 5.67 12.68
CA GLN A 140 1.98 4.77 13.22
C GLN A 140 2.06 3.42 12.52
N TYR A 141 2.27 3.45 11.21
CA TYR A 141 2.49 2.29 10.36
C TYR A 141 3.71 2.53 9.48
N ALA A 142 4.54 1.53 9.30
CA ALA A 142 5.65 1.58 8.35
C ALA A 142 5.97 0.22 7.77
N THR A 143 6.38 0.20 6.52
CA THR A 143 6.94 -0.97 5.86
C THR A 143 8.13 -0.57 5.02
N GLN A 144 9.25 -1.28 5.17
CA GLN A 144 10.41 -1.13 4.31
C GLN A 144 10.33 -2.15 3.17
N SER A 145 10.51 -1.66 1.95
CA SER A 145 10.46 -2.49 0.75
C SER A 145 11.41 -1.93 -0.32
N GLY A 146 11.45 -2.53 -1.48
CA GLY A 146 12.32 -2.01 -2.54
C GLY A 146 12.26 -2.79 -3.84
N PRO A 147 12.74 -2.11 -4.90
CA PRO A 147 13.39 -0.78 -4.92
C PRO A 147 12.39 0.39 -4.82
N LEU A 148 12.90 1.60 -4.59
CA LEU A 148 12.15 2.80 -4.93
C LEU A 148 11.90 2.81 -6.44
N LEU A 149 10.69 3.11 -6.87
CA LEU A 149 10.28 3.11 -8.28
C LEU A 149 10.49 4.49 -8.92
N VAL A 150 10.05 5.52 -8.22
CA VAL A 150 10.22 6.94 -8.57
C VAL A 150 10.86 7.63 -7.38
N ILE A 151 11.85 8.46 -7.63
CA ILE A 151 12.66 9.16 -6.64
C ILE A 151 12.73 10.64 -7.04
N ASP A 152 12.11 11.51 -6.25
CA ASP A 152 12.11 12.95 -6.51
C ASP A 152 11.76 13.30 -7.98
N GLY A 153 10.69 12.65 -8.50
CA GLY A 153 10.18 12.85 -9.86
C GLY A 153 11.02 12.22 -10.97
N LYS A 154 11.91 11.27 -10.65
CA LYS A 154 12.72 10.53 -11.64
C LYS A 154 12.56 9.03 -11.45
N ILE A 155 12.46 8.31 -12.55
CA ILE A 155 12.48 6.84 -12.52
C ILE A 155 13.83 6.37 -11.98
N HIS A 156 13.80 5.30 -11.18
CA HIS A 156 15.01 4.68 -10.63
C HIS A 156 16.07 4.43 -11.72
N PRO A 157 17.34 4.87 -11.53
CA PRO A 157 18.35 4.91 -12.61
C PRO A 157 18.75 3.54 -13.15
N SER A 158 18.58 2.47 -12.38
CA SER A 158 18.90 1.10 -12.82
C SER A 158 17.79 0.45 -13.66
N PHE A 159 16.64 1.11 -13.88
CA PHE A 159 15.55 0.51 -14.63
C PHE A 159 15.75 0.65 -16.14
N ILE A 160 15.71 -0.48 -16.81
CA ILE A 160 15.93 -0.56 -18.27
C ILE A 160 14.57 -0.48 -18.97
N LYS A 161 14.39 0.50 -19.88
CA LYS A 161 13.13 0.74 -20.59
C LYS A 161 12.60 -0.53 -21.30
N ASN A 162 13.48 -1.27 -21.95
CA ASN A 162 13.12 -2.50 -22.65
C ASN A 162 13.59 -3.76 -21.89
N GLY A 163 13.63 -3.69 -20.55
CA GLY A 163 14.04 -4.80 -19.69
C GLY A 163 13.14 -6.03 -19.88
N THR A 164 13.75 -7.21 -19.90
CA THR A 164 13.06 -8.50 -20.14
C THR A 164 12.49 -9.12 -18.87
N SER A 165 12.94 -8.68 -17.68
CA SER A 165 12.42 -9.15 -16.39
C SER A 165 11.02 -8.58 -16.15
N LYS A 166 9.99 -9.35 -16.48
CA LYS A 166 8.59 -8.97 -16.39
C LYS A 166 7.86 -9.83 -15.37
N PHE A 167 7.08 -9.17 -14.50
CA PHE A 167 6.22 -9.79 -13.47
C PHE A 167 4.95 -8.96 -13.30
N VAL A 168 3.90 -9.55 -12.75
CA VAL A 168 2.81 -8.78 -12.17
C VAL A 168 3.36 -8.07 -10.94
N ARG A 169 3.21 -6.76 -10.86
CA ARG A 169 3.87 -5.92 -9.86
C ARG A 169 2.86 -5.14 -9.05
N SER A 170 3.15 -4.95 -7.76
CA SER A 170 2.43 -4.05 -6.88
C SER A 170 3.35 -3.01 -6.25
N GLY A 171 2.82 -1.83 -5.98
CA GLY A 171 3.57 -0.73 -5.40
C GLY A 171 2.66 0.37 -4.88
N VAL A 172 3.25 1.33 -4.19
CA VAL A 172 2.57 2.51 -3.65
C VAL A 172 3.31 3.77 -4.05
N GLY A 173 2.56 4.78 -4.45
CA GLY A 173 3.06 6.13 -4.68
C GLY A 173 2.27 7.14 -3.86
N ILE A 174 2.89 8.26 -3.52
CA ILE A 174 2.24 9.30 -2.70
C ILE A 174 2.16 10.62 -3.44
N SER A 175 1.09 11.38 -3.20
CA SER A 175 0.99 12.76 -3.67
C SER A 175 2.05 13.64 -3.02
N ARG A 176 2.44 14.72 -3.71
CA ARG A 176 3.49 15.64 -3.24
C ARG A 176 3.22 16.24 -1.86
N ASN A 177 1.95 16.45 -1.51
CA ASN A 177 1.56 16.96 -0.20
C ASN A 177 1.35 15.87 0.85
N GLY A 178 1.58 14.59 0.52
CA GLY A 178 1.43 13.47 1.43
C GLY A 178 -0.02 13.13 1.82
N SER A 179 -1.03 13.77 1.20
CA SER A 179 -2.43 13.51 1.57
C SER A 179 -3.05 12.29 0.90
N LYS A 180 -2.48 11.85 -0.24
CA LYS A 180 -2.99 10.71 -1.02
C LYS A 180 -1.92 9.65 -1.19
N ALA A 181 -2.34 8.39 -1.11
CA ALA A 181 -1.57 7.23 -1.54
C ALA A 181 -2.31 6.53 -2.69
N ILE A 182 -1.55 6.14 -3.71
CA ILE A 182 -2.04 5.37 -4.86
C ILE A 182 -1.34 4.02 -4.81
N PHE A 183 -2.12 2.96 -4.57
CA PHE A 183 -1.68 1.58 -4.64
C PHE A 183 -1.97 1.07 -6.04
N LEU A 184 -0.92 0.63 -6.74
CA LEU A 184 -0.99 0.20 -8.12
C LEU A 184 -0.64 -1.27 -8.23
N ILE A 185 -1.42 -2.01 -9.03
CA ILE A 185 -1.10 -3.36 -9.46
C ILE A 185 -1.20 -3.44 -10.98
N SER A 186 -0.20 -4.06 -11.63
CA SER A 186 -0.29 -4.39 -13.04
C SER A 186 -1.11 -5.68 -13.21
N ASN A 187 -2.04 -5.70 -14.19
CA ASN A 187 -2.87 -6.87 -14.45
C ASN A 187 -2.21 -7.83 -15.45
N GLU A 188 -1.06 -7.42 -16.00
CA GLU A 188 -0.16 -8.22 -16.83
C GLU A 188 1.29 -8.07 -16.36
N ALA A 189 2.18 -8.96 -16.82
CA ALA A 189 3.59 -8.92 -16.48
C ALA A 189 4.30 -7.72 -17.13
N VAL A 190 4.87 -6.83 -16.34
CA VAL A 190 5.59 -5.63 -16.78
C VAL A 190 6.99 -5.56 -16.19
N ASN A 191 7.91 -4.86 -16.89
CA ASN A 191 9.22 -4.55 -16.31
C ASN A 191 9.13 -3.35 -15.33
N PHE A 192 10.18 -3.14 -14.55
CA PHE A 192 10.23 -2.06 -13.57
C PHE A 192 10.09 -0.67 -14.18
N HIS A 193 10.72 -0.42 -15.34
CA HIS A 193 10.65 0.88 -15.99
C HIS A 193 9.21 1.24 -16.35
N HIS A 194 8.47 0.32 -17.00
CA HIS A 194 7.08 0.54 -17.38
C HIS A 194 6.19 0.74 -16.14
N PHE A 195 6.39 -0.08 -15.09
CA PHE A 195 5.66 0.05 -13.83
C PHE A 195 5.91 1.40 -13.15
N ALA A 196 7.17 1.85 -13.09
CA ALA A 196 7.54 3.16 -12.54
C ALA A 196 7.01 4.33 -13.39
N SER A 197 7.05 4.20 -14.74
CA SER A 197 6.48 5.21 -15.65
C SER A 197 4.99 5.41 -15.41
N THR A 198 4.25 4.36 -15.03
CA THR A 198 2.82 4.48 -14.72
C THR A 198 2.59 5.41 -13.52
N PHE A 199 3.39 5.33 -12.46
CA PHE A 199 3.30 6.27 -11.35
C PHE A 199 3.67 7.70 -11.76
N LEU A 200 4.77 7.87 -12.48
CA LEU A 200 5.30 9.17 -12.86
C LEU A 200 4.41 9.87 -13.90
N ASP A 201 4.10 9.18 -14.98
CA ASP A 201 3.48 9.80 -16.16
C ASP A 201 1.96 9.88 -16.05
N GLN A 202 1.31 8.82 -15.52
CA GLN A 202 -0.15 8.77 -15.39
C GLN A 202 -0.64 9.54 -14.16
N PHE A 203 0.01 9.32 -13.01
CA PHE A 203 -0.45 9.87 -11.72
C PHE A 203 0.34 11.08 -11.24
N LYS A 204 1.42 11.47 -11.93
CA LYS A 204 2.31 12.60 -11.55
C LYS A 204 2.88 12.43 -10.13
N ILE A 205 3.22 11.21 -9.80
CA ILE A 205 3.80 10.83 -8.49
C ILE A 205 5.31 11.01 -8.53
N ASP A 206 5.84 11.77 -7.57
CA ASP A 206 7.27 12.05 -7.45
C ASP A 206 8.03 11.01 -6.60
N ASN A 207 7.33 10.27 -5.72
CA ASN A 207 7.94 9.21 -4.91
C ASN A 207 7.04 7.98 -4.87
N ALA A 208 7.58 6.85 -5.32
CA ALA A 208 6.88 5.57 -5.34
C ALA A 208 7.81 4.43 -4.92
N LEU A 209 7.24 3.43 -4.23
CA LEU A 209 7.92 2.29 -3.67
C LEU A 209 7.30 1.00 -4.19
N TYR A 210 8.15 0.05 -4.57
CA TYR A 210 7.75 -1.30 -4.92
C TYR A 210 7.42 -2.11 -3.66
N LEU A 211 6.29 -2.79 -3.65
CA LEU A 211 5.85 -3.58 -2.50
C LEU A 211 6.09 -5.08 -2.69
N ASP A 212 5.72 -5.64 -3.86
CA ASP A 212 5.98 -7.04 -4.18
C ASP A 212 5.84 -7.31 -5.69
N GLY A 213 6.43 -8.42 -6.16
CA GLY A 213 6.39 -8.80 -7.56
C GLY A 213 6.45 -10.30 -7.85
N ASN A 214 6.56 -11.14 -6.82
CA ASN A 214 6.41 -12.58 -7.03
C ASN A 214 4.94 -12.99 -6.86
N ILE A 215 4.25 -12.38 -5.92
CA ILE A 215 2.85 -12.65 -5.59
C ILE A 215 2.14 -11.33 -5.33
N SER A 216 1.92 -10.55 -6.39
CA SER A 216 1.12 -9.32 -6.29
C SER A 216 -0.36 -9.64 -6.32
N ARG A 217 -1.12 -9.13 -5.36
CA ARG A 217 -2.55 -9.42 -5.18
C ARG A 217 -3.33 -8.19 -4.76
N LEU A 218 -4.60 -8.19 -5.13
CA LEU A 218 -5.57 -7.18 -4.77
C LEU A 218 -6.86 -7.83 -4.28
N TYR A 219 -7.43 -7.25 -3.25
CA TYR A 219 -8.79 -7.48 -2.77
C TYR A 219 -9.57 -6.16 -2.90
N SER A 220 -10.63 -6.16 -3.67
CA SER A 220 -11.52 -5.01 -3.86
C SER A 220 -12.94 -5.50 -4.11
N PRO A 221 -13.80 -5.55 -3.07
CA PRO A 221 -15.20 -5.97 -3.23
C PRO A 221 -15.96 -5.17 -4.28
N LYS A 222 -15.71 -3.85 -4.36
CA LYS A 222 -16.34 -2.96 -5.35
C LYS A 222 -16.04 -3.35 -6.80
N LEU A 223 -14.85 -3.90 -7.06
CA LEU A 223 -14.45 -4.40 -8.39
C LEU A 223 -14.77 -5.90 -8.59
N ASN A 224 -15.41 -6.56 -7.62
CA ASN A 224 -15.56 -8.03 -7.62
C ASN A 224 -14.21 -8.76 -7.73
N ARG A 225 -13.12 -8.15 -7.25
CA ARG A 225 -11.77 -8.70 -7.35
C ARG A 225 -11.32 -9.26 -6.01
N ILE A 226 -11.11 -10.56 -5.97
CA ILE A 226 -10.61 -11.30 -4.81
C ILE A 226 -9.48 -12.20 -5.29
N ASP A 227 -8.26 -11.67 -5.32
CA ASP A 227 -7.10 -12.45 -5.70
C ASP A 227 -6.75 -13.45 -4.59
N PHE A 228 -6.52 -14.71 -4.94
CA PHE A 228 -6.18 -15.79 -4.02
C PHE A 228 -4.96 -16.59 -4.48
N GLY A 229 -4.46 -17.51 -3.64
CA GLY A 229 -3.33 -18.39 -3.96
C GLY A 229 -2.37 -18.53 -2.77
N PHE A 230 -1.04 -18.48 -2.95
CA PHE A 230 -0.07 -18.65 -1.86
C PHE A 230 -0.19 -17.56 -0.80
N ASP A 231 0.09 -17.87 0.46
CA ASP A 231 0.07 -16.89 1.52
C ASP A 231 1.04 -15.72 1.23
N ILE A 232 0.61 -14.50 1.54
CA ILE A 232 1.42 -13.28 1.49
C ILE A 232 1.90 -12.90 2.89
N GLY A 233 2.86 -11.99 2.99
CA GLY A 233 3.34 -11.43 4.25
C GLY A 233 2.47 -10.23 4.68
N PRO A 234 3.07 -9.05 4.90
CA PRO A 234 2.33 -7.83 5.27
C PRO A 234 1.22 -7.49 4.29
N ILE A 235 0.09 -7.06 4.82
CA ILE A 235 -1.07 -6.58 4.06
C ILE A 235 -1.28 -5.10 4.41
N VAL A 236 -1.44 -4.24 3.40
CA VAL A 236 -2.01 -2.91 3.58
C VAL A 236 -3.48 -2.95 3.19
N ALA A 237 -4.33 -2.39 4.03
CA ALA A 237 -5.76 -2.30 3.75
C ALA A 237 -6.33 -0.93 4.13
N VAL A 238 -7.35 -0.50 3.39
CA VAL A 238 -8.25 0.57 3.80
C VAL A 238 -9.50 -0.08 4.37
N VAL A 239 -9.86 0.33 5.59
CA VAL A 239 -10.99 -0.21 6.32
C VAL A 239 -12.04 0.86 6.62
N ALA A 240 -13.29 0.44 6.74
CA ALA A 240 -14.41 1.31 7.11
C ALA A 240 -15.31 0.58 8.12
N PRO A 241 -16.13 1.30 8.92
CA PRO A 241 -17.20 0.66 9.67
C PRO A 241 -18.11 -0.15 8.75
N ALA A 242 -18.48 -1.35 9.18
CA ALA A 242 -19.46 -2.19 8.46
C ALA A 242 -20.82 -1.47 8.41
N GLU A 243 -21.47 -1.53 7.25
CA GLU A 243 -22.83 -0.98 7.05
C GLU A 243 -23.92 -1.84 7.73
#